data_9d9d4fc036f3f26295df7a266bf86c76
#
_entry.id   9d9d4fc036f3f26295df7a266bf86c76
#
_cell.length_a   1.000
_cell.length_b   1.000
_cell.length_c   1.000
_cell.angle_alpha   90.00
_cell.angle_beta   90.00
_cell.angle_gamma   90.00
#
_symmetry.space_group_name_H-M   'P 1'
#
loop_
_entity.id
_entity.type
_entity.pdbx_description
1 polymer ?
#
loop_
_entity_poly.entity_id
_entity_poly.type
_entity_poly.pdbx_seq_one_letter_code
_entity_poly.pdbx_strand_id
1 'polypeptide(L)'
;MQLILDSVWDMADLSSLTTEQVNAEAKGIHNKDATALLDILMKYQLRSVDAVASQLAPISDIARLGADTLKKSQDGRIIVVGAGTSIRLCVQNLIELQTHGWPASRTDYIVAGGLDALTKSIEAGEDDRAYPVAEVGRLGITEKDILIGVSASGRTPVVEEALREARKRGALTIAIANNKGAPIAELAETHIFLETPPEPIGGSTRMGAGTS
;
A
#
# COMPACT_ATOMS: atom_id res chain seq x y z
N MET A 1 4.08 -6.78 39.34
CA MET A 1 2.86 -6.93 38.53
C MET A 1 2.36 -5.60 37.98
N GLN A 2 3.23 -4.58 37.88
CA GLN A 2 2.92 -3.22 37.40
C GLN A 2 3.72 -2.86 36.13
N LEU A 3 4.57 -3.75 35.63
CA LEU A 3 5.46 -3.51 34.48
C LEU A 3 5.04 -4.24 33.18
N ILE A 4 3.85 -4.83 33.15
CA ILE A 4 3.32 -5.55 31.97
C ILE A 4 2.11 -4.79 31.34
N LEU A 5 1.67 -3.68 31.94
CA LEU A 5 0.53 -2.91 31.44
C LEU A 5 0.89 -1.68 30.62
N ASP A 6 2.16 -1.35 30.46
CA ASP A 6 2.61 -0.17 29.70
C ASP A 6 2.99 -0.52 28.24
N SER A 7 2.78 -1.76 27.80
CA SER A 7 2.72 -2.14 26.39
C SER A 7 1.26 -2.34 25.93
N VAL A 8 0.35 -1.59 26.46
CA VAL A 8 -0.95 -1.41 25.81
C VAL A 8 -0.60 -0.67 24.51
N TRP A 9 -0.61 -1.42 23.45
CA TRP A 9 -0.67 -0.98 22.07
C TRP A 9 -1.35 0.37 22.03
N ASP A 10 -0.67 1.39 21.55
CA ASP A 10 -1.32 2.56 21.03
C ASP A 10 -2.16 2.05 19.85
N MET A 11 -3.31 1.49 20.18
CA MET A 11 -4.36 1.15 19.21
C MET A 11 -4.81 2.50 18.69
N ALA A 12 -4.04 3.02 17.75
CA ALA A 12 -4.42 4.17 16.97
C ALA A 12 -5.91 3.97 16.64
N ASP A 13 -6.72 4.93 16.98
CA ASP A 13 -8.18 4.84 16.83
C ASP A 13 -8.52 4.51 15.37
N LEU A 14 -8.60 3.21 15.07
CA LEU A 14 -8.92 2.70 13.74
C LEU A 14 -10.35 3.07 13.34
N SER A 15 -11.20 3.40 14.32
CA SER A 15 -12.59 3.77 14.05
C SER A 15 -12.72 5.07 13.25
N SER A 16 -11.69 5.91 13.26
CA SER A 16 -11.63 7.12 12.45
C SER A 16 -11.25 6.88 10.98
N LEU A 17 -10.70 5.71 10.65
CA LEU A 17 -10.26 5.37 9.29
C LEU A 17 -11.46 4.96 8.43
N THR A 18 -11.60 5.58 7.26
CA THR A 18 -12.69 5.25 6.32
C THR A 18 -12.67 3.78 5.91
N THR A 19 -11.48 3.20 5.71
CA THR A 19 -11.31 1.79 5.33
C THR A 19 -11.76 0.80 6.40
N GLU A 20 -11.81 1.23 7.67
CA GLU A 20 -12.20 0.38 8.82
C GLU A 20 -13.66 0.60 9.26
N GLN A 21 -14.34 1.57 8.67
CA GLN A 21 -15.74 1.84 8.98
C GLN A 21 -16.67 0.78 8.40
N VAL A 22 -17.85 0.67 9.00
CA VAL A 22 -18.92 -0.19 8.47
C VAL A 22 -19.57 0.48 7.26
N ASN A 23 -19.63 -0.24 6.15
CA ASN A 23 -20.34 0.20 4.96
C ASN A 23 -21.86 0.13 5.19
N ALA A 24 -22.51 1.29 5.27
CA ALA A 24 -23.94 1.38 5.54
C ALA A 24 -24.80 0.74 4.42
N GLU A 25 -24.35 0.81 3.16
CA GLU A 25 -25.05 0.24 2.02
C GLU A 25 -24.98 -1.29 1.98
N ALA A 26 -23.94 -1.87 2.62
CA ALA A 26 -23.75 -3.30 2.76
C ALA A 26 -24.44 -3.88 4.02
N LYS A 27 -25.16 -3.07 4.80
CA LYS A 27 -25.85 -3.57 5.99
C LYS A 27 -26.84 -4.68 5.62
N GLY A 28 -26.69 -5.82 6.31
CA GLY A 28 -27.52 -7.00 6.06
C GLY A 28 -27.22 -7.73 4.74
N ILE A 29 -26.03 -7.52 4.16
CA ILE A 29 -25.61 -8.12 2.89
C ILE A 29 -25.76 -9.64 2.86
N HIS A 30 -25.54 -10.31 4.00
CA HIS A 30 -25.68 -11.77 4.16
C HIS A 30 -27.13 -12.30 4.02
N ASN A 31 -28.14 -11.41 4.08
CA ASN A 31 -29.55 -11.75 3.92
C ASN A 31 -30.08 -11.42 2.52
N LYS A 32 -29.22 -10.94 1.63
CA LYS A 32 -29.61 -10.56 0.26
C LYS A 32 -29.47 -11.75 -0.69
N ASP A 33 -30.28 -11.77 -1.73
CA ASP A 33 -30.09 -12.70 -2.84
C ASP A 33 -28.80 -12.38 -3.62
N ALA A 34 -28.38 -13.33 -4.44
CA ALA A 34 -27.12 -13.20 -5.19
C ALA A 34 -27.10 -11.97 -6.12
N THR A 35 -28.22 -11.60 -6.73
CA THR A 35 -28.30 -10.47 -7.66
C THR A 35 -28.11 -9.15 -6.91
N ALA A 36 -28.83 -8.99 -5.79
CA ALA A 36 -28.69 -7.79 -4.95
C ALA A 36 -27.30 -7.68 -4.31
N LEU A 37 -26.69 -8.82 -3.95
CA LEU A 37 -25.30 -8.87 -3.48
C LEU A 37 -24.32 -8.38 -4.55
N LEU A 38 -24.40 -8.93 -5.75
CA LEU A 38 -23.53 -8.56 -6.87
C LEU A 38 -23.70 -7.09 -7.27
N ASP A 39 -24.92 -6.54 -7.24
CA ASP A 39 -25.17 -5.13 -7.52
C ASP A 39 -24.44 -4.21 -6.52
N ILE A 40 -24.47 -4.54 -5.22
CA ILE A 40 -23.72 -3.80 -4.19
C ILE A 40 -22.22 -3.85 -4.46
N LEU A 41 -21.68 -5.05 -4.73
CA LEU A 41 -20.25 -5.23 -4.99
C LEU A 41 -19.80 -4.46 -6.24
N MET A 42 -20.59 -4.51 -7.31
CA MET A 42 -20.30 -3.79 -8.55
C MET A 42 -20.31 -2.27 -8.35
N LYS A 43 -21.33 -1.74 -7.68
CA LYS A 43 -21.41 -0.30 -7.36
C LYS A 43 -20.23 0.16 -6.53
N TYR A 44 -19.82 -0.66 -5.58
CA TYR A 44 -18.65 -0.37 -4.76
C TYR A 44 -17.36 -0.34 -5.59
N GLN A 45 -17.18 -1.31 -6.49
CA GLN A 45 -16.00 -1.39 -7.35
C GLN A 45 -15.90 -0.17 -8.29
N LEU A 46 -17.02 0.32 -8.82
CA LEU A 46 -17.03 1.53 -9.66
C LEU A 46 -16.54 2.76 -8.90
N ARG A 47 -16.89 2.92 -7.62
CA ARG A 47 -16.40 4.03 -6.76
C ARG A 47 -14.89 3.98 -6.55
N SER A 48 -14.30 2.79 -6.58
CA SER A 48 -12.83 2.67 -6.50
C SER A 48 -12.15 3.20 -7.76
N VAL A 49 -12.76 2.96 -8.93
CA VAL A 49 -12.32 3.56 -10.19
C VAL A 49 -12.45 5.09 -10.17
N ASP A 50 -13.56 5.61 -9.63
CA ASP A 50 -13.77 7.06 -9.48
C ASP A 50 -12.72 7.69 -8.54
N ALA A 51 -12.32 6.98 -7.49
CA ALA A 51 -11.26 7.42 -6.60
C ALA A 51 -9.93 7.63 -7.35
N VAL A 52 -9.56 6.69 -8.22
CA VAL A 52 -8.37 6.83 -9.09
C VAL A 52 -8.55 7.97 -10.09
N ALA A 53 -9.72 8.06 -10.74
CA ALA A 53 -10.02 9.12 -11.71
C ALA A 53 -9.89 10.52 -11.10
N SER A 54 -10.24 10.70 -9.82
CA SER A 54 -10.07 11.96 -9.10
C SER A 54 -8.61 12.38 -8.88
N GLN A 55 -7.67 11.44 -9.00
CA GLN A 55 -6.24 11.63 -8.72
C GLN A 55 -5.36 11.61 -9.99
N LEU A 56 -5.95 11.66 -11.19
CA LEU A 56 -5.17 11.56 -12.44
C LEU A 56 -4.07 12.63 -12.56
N ALA A 57 -4.32 13.86 -12.12
CA ALA A 57 -3.31 14.92 -12.18
C ALA A 57 -2.14 14.65 -11.21
N PRO A 58 -2.34 14.39 -9.90
CA PRO A 58 -1.26 13.97 -9.00
C PRO A 58 -0.52 12.73 -9.49
N ILE A 59 -1.23 11.71 -9.98
CA ILE A 59 -0.62 10.49 -10.52
C ILE A 59 0.30 10.83 -11.70
N SER A 60 -0.16 11.68 -12.62
CA SER A 60 0.64 12.11 -13.77
C SER A 60 1.91 12.86 -13.35
N ASP A 61 1.80 13.74 -12.36
CA ASP A 61 2.95 14.51 -11.85
C ASP A 61 3.97 13.60 -11.18
N ILE A 62 3.52 12.66 -10.34
CA ILE A 62 4.37 11.67 -9.68
C ILE A 62 5.02 10.72 -10.69
N ALA A 63 4.28 10.29 -11.72
CA ALA A 63 4.83 9.45 -12.78
C ALA A 63 5.95 10.17 -13.55
N ARG A 64 5.80 11.48 -13.83
CA ARG A 64 6.89 12.31 -14.42
C ARG A 64 8.09 12.41 -13.52
N LEU A 65 7.89 12.69 -12.23
CA LEU A 65 8.96 12.76 -11.24
C LEU A 65 9.74 11.43 -11.18
N GLY A 66 9.01 10.30 -11.13
CA GLY A 66 9.60 8.97 -11.16
C GLY A 66 10.39 8.70 -12.45
N ALA A 67 9.82 9.02 -13.60
CA ALA A 67 10.50 8.87 -14.88
C ALA A 67 11.79 9.72 -14.94
N ASP A 68 11.76 10.94 -14.45
CA ASP A 68 12.94 11.82 -14.44
C ASP A 68 14.01 11.34 -13.45
N THR A 69 13.61 10.72 -12.34
CA THR A 69 14.55 10.07 -11.42
C THR A 69 15.25 8.87 -12.09
N LEU A 70 14.48 7.99 -12.74
CA LEU A 70 15.02 6.81 -13.40
C LEU A 70 15.85 7.10 -14.64
N LYS A 71 15.64 8.23 -15.32
CA LYS A 71 16.47 8.69 -16.46
C LYS A 71 17.87 9.12 -16.03
N LYS A 72 18.06 9.54 -14.78
CA LYS A 72 19.36 9.98 -14.25
C LYS A 72 20.36 8.85 -14.08
N SER A 73 19.88 7.59 -14.01
CA SER A 73 20.72 6.41 -13.83
C SER A 73 20.13 5.21 -14.58
N GLN A 74 21.01 4.47 -15.30
CA GLN A 74 20.61 3.22 -15.94
C GLN A 74 20.37 2.08 -14.93
N ASP A 75 20.87 2.23 -13.69
CA ASP A 75 20.78 1.25 -12.62
C ASP A 75 19.64 1.53 -11.63
N GLY A 76 18.95 2.66 -11.77
CA GLY A 76 17.84 3.04 -10.91
C GLY A 76 16.66 2.06 -11.02
N ARG A 77 16.06 1.68 -9.89
CA ARG A 77 15.03 0.65 -9.78
C ARG A 77 13.71 1.22 -9.29
N ILE A 78 12.63 0.53 -9.64
CA ILE A 78 11.32 0.68 -9.00
C ILE A 78 11.20 -0.43 -7.95
N ILE A 79 11.01 -0.07 -6.71
CA ILE A 79 10.87 -0.99 -5.59
C ILE A 79 9.53 -0.73 -4.93
N VAL A 80 8.78 -1.78 -4.63
CA VAL A 80 7.49 -1.67 -3.93
C VAL A 80 7.57 -2.29 -2.55
N VAL A 81 6.87 -1.70 -1.58
CA VAL A 81 6.74 -2.26 -0.23
C VAL A 81 5.30 -2.23 0.23
N GLY A 82 4.86 -3.29 0.89
CA GLY A 82 3.50 -3.39 1.41
C GLY A 82 3.24 -4.71 2.11
N ALA A 83 1.97 -4.90 2.47
CA ALA A 83 1.47 -6.09 3.13
C ALA A 83 0.23 -6.65 2.42
N GLY A 84 -0.06 -7.92 2.66
CA GLY A 84 -1.30 -8.57 2.25
C GLY A 84 -1.61 -8.46 0.75
N THR A 85 -2.85 -8.11 0.42
CA THR A 85 -3.32 -7.97 -0.97
C THR A 85 -2.64 -6.82 -1.70
N SER A 86 -2.41 -5.69 -1.03
CA SER A 86 -1.78 -4.51 -1.64
C SER A 86 -0.43 -4.84 -2.26
N ILE A 87 0.47 -5.51 -1.52
CA ILE A 87 1.78 -5.86 -2.07
C ILE A 87 1.70 -6.92 -3.17
N ARG A 88 0.77 -7.89 -3.09
CA ARG A 88 0.60 -8.90 -4.14
C ARG A 88 0.24 -8.27 -5.48
N LEU A 89 -0.65 -7.29 -5.48
CA LEU A 89 -1.00 -6.54 -6.70
C LEU A 89 0.16 -5.71 -7.22
N CYS A 90 0.92 -5.06 -6.34
CA CYS A 90 2.12 -4.33 -6.74
C CYS A 90 3.18 -5.24 -7.39
N VAL A 91 3.45 -6.41 -6.81
CA VAL A 91 4.38 -7.39 -7.39
C VAL A 91 3.89 -7.89 -8.74
N GLN A 92 2.59 -8.16 -8.88
CA GLN A 92 2.00 -8.52 -10.18
C GLN A 92 2.24 -7.42 -11.21
N ASN A 93 2.02 -6.15 -10.86
CA ASN A 93 2.26 -5.02 -11.76
C ASN A 93 3.74 -4.88 -12.15
N LEU A 94 4.69 -5.16 -11.24
CA LEU A 94 6.10 -5.19 -11.59
C LEU A 94 6.43 -6.29 -12.60
N ILE A 95 5.81 -7.46 -12.48
CA ILE A 95 5.97 -8.57 -13.44
C ILE A 95 5.38 -8.16 -14.80
N GLU A 96 4.20 -7.55 -14.84
CA GLU A 96 3.61 -7.02 -16.07
C GLU A 96 4.53 -5.97 -16.73
N LEU A 97 5.14 -5.10 -15.95
CA LEU A 97 6.10 -4.13 -16.47
C LEU A 97 7.30 -4.81 -17.15
N GLN A 98 7.78 -5.94 -16.61
CA GLN A 98 8.85 -6.74 -17.20
C GLN A 98 8.40 -7.39 -18.52
N THR A 99 7.16 -7.85 -18.62
CA THR A 99 6.62 -8.42 -19.87
C THR A 99 6.56 -7.39 -21.01
N HIS A 100 6.49 -6.09 -20.66
CA HIS A 100 6.56 -4.97 -21.60
C HIS A 100 7.99 -4.46 -21.87
N GLY A 101 9.00 -5.23 -21.47
CA GLY A 101 10.39 -4.96 -21.79
C GLY A 101 11.18 -4.17 -20.74
N TRP A 102 10.59 -3.90 -19.56
CA TRP A 102 11.36 -3.31 -18.47
C TRP A 102 12.33 -4.36 -17.90
N PRO A 103 13.62 -4.01 -17.67
CA PRO A 103 14.57 -4.99 -17.15
C PRO A 103 14.19 -5.51 -15.77
N ALA A 104 14.17 -6.82 -15.56
CA ALA A 104 13.86 -7.42 -14.26
C ALA A 104 14.85 -6.95 -13.16
N SER A 105 16.10 -6.67 -13.52
CA SER A 105 17.12 -6.13 -12.60
C SER A 105 16.79 -4.71 -12.11
N ARG A 106 15.81 -4.05 -12.70
CA ARG A 106 15.36 -2.70 -12.33
C ARG A 106 14.02 -2.70 -11.59
N THR A 107 13.61 -3.84 -11.06
CA THR A 107 12.43 -3.99 -10.21
C THR A 107 12.78 -4.80 -8.97
N ASP A 108 12.20 -4.46 -7.83
CA ASP A 108 12.36 -5.23 -6.59
C ASP A 108 11.15 -5.01 -5.67
N TYR A 109 11.06 -5.76 -4.58
CA TYR A 109 9.95 -5.64 -3.65
C TYR A 109 10.34 -6.05 -2.22
N ILE A 110 9.66 -5.44 -1.25
CA ILE A 110 9.74 -5.77 0.19
C ILE A 110 8.33 -6.21 0.61
N VAL A 111 8.20 -7.47 1.00
CA VAL A 111 6.91 -8.08 1.36
C VAL A 111 6.85 -8.30 2.86
N ALA A 112 5.87 -7.70 3.54
CA ALA A 112 5.62 -8.00 4.94
C ALA A 112 5.40 -9.51 5.16
N GLY A 113 6.16 -10.11 6.06
CA GLY A 113 6.16 -11.56 6.26
C GLY A 113 7.00 -12.36 5.26
N GLY A 114 7.79 -11.68 4.41
CA GLY A 114 8.69 -12.33 3.44
C GLY A 114 7.99 -12.91 2.20
N LEU A 115 8.74 -13.60 1.36
CA LEU A 115 8.26 -14.12 0.07
C LEU A 115 7.09 -15.10 0.20
N ASP A 116 7.06 -15.87 1.26
CA ASP A 116 5.96 -16.82 1.52
C ASP A 116 4.60 -16.12 1.63
N ALA A 117 4.57 -14.86 2.08
CA ALA A 117 3.35 -14.07 2.18
C ALA A 117 2.72 -13.71 0.82
N LEU A 118 3.42 -13.90 -0.29
CA LEU A 118 2.83 -13.75 -1.63
C LEU A 118 1.82 -14.88 -1.94
N THR A 119 2.02 -16.06 -1.38
CA THR A 119 1.21 -17.26 -1.65
C THR A 119 0.46 -17.80 -0.44
N LYS A 120 0.82 -17.34 0.77
CA LYS A 120 0.21 -17.76 2.04
C LYS A 120 -0.31 -16.55 2.81
N SER A 121 -1.27 -16.74 3.71
CA SER A 121 -1.66 -15.69 4.68
C SER A 121 -0.66 -15.70 5.83
N ILE A 122 0.09 -14.61 5.99
CA ILE A 122 1.03 -14.38 7.10
C ILE A 122 0.68 -13.03 7.71
N GLU A 123 -0.02 -13.04 8.84
CA GLU A 123 -0.55 -11.82 9.46
C GLU A 123 0.50 -11.10 10.34
N ALA A 124 1.35 -11.85 11.04
CA ALA A 124 2.31 -11.28 11.99
C ALA A 124 3.45 -10.45 11.35
N GLY A 125 3.61 -10.51 10.03
CA GLY A 125 4.69 -9.80 9.33
C GLY A 125 4.48 -8.28 9.17
N GLU A 126 3.24 -7.79 9.35
CA GLU A 126 2.90 -6.38 9.12
C GLU A 126 3.46 -5.45 10.20
N ASP A 127 3.67 -5.96 11.40
CA ASP A 127 4.12 -5.20 12.58
C ASP A 127 5.64 -5.23 12.78
N ASP A 128 6.37 -6.01 11.98
CA ASP A 128 7.83 -6.11 12.09
C ASP A 128 8.51 -4.84 11.57
N ARG A 129 8.97 -3.99 12.49
CA ARG A 129 9.65 -2.74 12.16
C ARG A 129 11.13 -2.93 11.81
N ALA A 130 11.77 -4.02 12.23
CA ALA A 130 13.18 -4.28 11.96
C ALA A 130 13.42 -4.87 10.57
N TYR A 131 12.52 -5.74 10.14
CA TYR A 131 12.60 -6.42 8.85
C TYR A 131 12.73 -5.44 7.66
N PRO A 132 11.87 -4.42 7.48
CA PRO A 132 11.96 -3.53 6.32
C PRO A 132 13.24 -2.69 6.32
N VAL A 133 13.77 -2.30 7.47
CA VAL A 133 15.05 -1.58 7.58
C VAL A 133 16.20 -2.46 7.10
N ALA A 134 16.21 -3.74 7.51
CA ALA A 134 17.20 -4.72 7.06
C ALA A 134 17.09 -4.96 5.54
N GLU A 135 15.86 -5.08 4.99
CA GLU A 135 15.63 -5.29 3.56
C GLU A 135 16.04 -4.08 2.70
N VAL A 136 15.74 -2.85 3.14
CA VAL A 136 16.23 -1.62 2.47
C VAL A 136 17.75 -1.62 2.42
N GLY A 137 18.40 -2.07 3.52
CA GLY A 137 19.87 -2.24 3.57
C GLY A 137 20.38 -3.34 2.66
N ARG A 138 19.74 -4.51 2.67
CA ARG A 138 20.11 -5.67 1.84
C ARG A 138 19.98 -5.37 0.34
N LEU A 139 18.93 -4.67 -0.05
CA LEU A 139 18.69 -4.24 -1.42
C LEU A 139 19.63 -3.11 -1.85
N GLY A 140 20.34 -2.48 -0.90
CA GLY A 140 21.24 -1.37 -1.20
C GLY A 140 20.53 -0.19 -1.88
N ILE A 141 19.35 0.18 -1.36
CA ILE A 141 18.57 1.30 -1.91
C ILE A 141 19.35 2.60 -1.78
N THR A 142 19.35 3.43 -2.83
CA THR A 142 20.08 4.69 -2.95
C THR A 142 19.22 5.77 -3.60
N GLU A 143 19.80 6.95 -3.78
CA GLU A 143 19.18 8.11 -4.46
C GLU A 143 18.80 7.86 -5.94
N LYS A 144 19.22 6.75 -6.52
CA LYS A 144 18.87 6.35 -7.89
C LYS A 144 17.53 5.64 -7.96
N ASP A 145 17.07 5.12 -6.84
CA ASP A 145 15.90 4.23 -6.73
C ASP A 145 14.64 4.99 -6.37
N ILE A 146 13.52 4.38 -6.70
CA ILE A 146 12.18 4.80 -6.26
C ILE A 146 11.64 3.71 -5.33
N LEU A 147 11.22 4.08 -4.12
CA LEU A 147 10.47 3.20 -3.23
C LEU A 147 9.00 3.65 -3.16
N ILE A 148 8.09 2.76 -3.57
CA ILE A 148 6.64 2.98 -3.50
C ILE A 148 6.08 2.16 -2.33
N GLY A 149 5.61 2.85 -1.30
CA GLY A 149 4.96 2.25 -0.13
C GLY A 149 3.44 2.24 -0.29
N VAL A 150 2.83 1.05 -0.22
CA VAL A 150 1.38 0.89 -0.41
C VAL A 150 0.73 0.33 0.85
N SER A 151 -0.23 1.09 1.40
CA SER A 151 -1.00 0.69 2.56
C SER A 151 -2.39 1.34 2.51
N ALA A 152 -3.45 0.55 2.43
CA ALA A 152 -4.81 1.08 2.42
C ALA A 152 -5.12 1.91 3.68
N SER A 153 -4.78 1.41 4.87
CA SER A 153 -4.91 2.15 6.13
C SER A 153 -3.94 3.33 6.22
N GLY A 154 -2.78 3.21 5.55
CA GLY A 154 -1.67 4.14 5.63
C GLY A 154 -0.90 4.09 6.95
N ARG A 155 -1.04 3.01 7.72
CA ARG A 155 -0.47 2.84 9.07
C ARG A 155 0.29 1.52 9.24
N THR A 156 0.63 0.85 8.16
CA THR A 156 1.35 -0.44 8.20
C THR A 156 2.81 -0.22 8.60
N PRO A 157 3.27 -0.73 9.76
CA PRO A 157 4.61 -0.48 10.29
C PRO A 157 5.74 -0.84 9.32
N VAL A 158 5.63 -1.95 8.60
CA VAL A 158 6.61 -2.33 7.56
C VAL A 158 6.75 -1.25 6.49
N VAL A 159 5.65 -0.64 6.05
CA VAL A 159 5.65 0.42 5.03
C VAL A 159 6.25 1.70 5.59
N GLU A 160 5.86 2.08 6.82
CA GLU A 160 6.39 3.28 7.49
C GLU A 160 7.93 3.23 7.60
N GLU A 161 8.47 2.13 8.11
CA GLU A 161 9.91 2.03 8.34
C GLU A 161 10.70 1.91 7.04
N ALA A 162 10.17 1.20 6.02
CA ALA A 162 10.81 1.15 4.71
C ALA A 162 10.90 2.54 4.07
N LEU A 163 9.79 3.31 4.07
CA LEU A 163 9.78 4.68 3.53
C LEU A 163 10.76 5.58 4.27
N ARG A 164 10.75 5.53 5.61
CA ARG A 164 11.66 6.31 6.46
C ARG A 164 13.12 6.01 6.15
N GLU A 165 13.47 4.74 6.06
CA GLU A 165 14.85 4.32 5.82
C GLU A 165 15.31 4.61 4.38
N ALA A 166 14.47 4.36 3.38
CA ALA A 166 14.78 4.68 1.98
C ALA A 166 14.97 6.20 1.76
N ARG A 167 14.12 7.02 2.39
CA ARG A 167 14.25 8.49 2.34
C ARG A 167 15.56 8.98 2.94
N LYS A 168 16.02 8.40 4.06
CA LYS A 168 17.33 8.70 4.65
C LYS A 168 18.49 8.41 3.70
N ARG A 169 18.31 7.44 2.80
CA ARG A 169 19.29 7.06 1.78
C ARG A 169 19.17 7.87 0.48
N GLY A 170 18.27 8.83 0.45
CA GLY A 170 18.06 9.73 -0.69
C GLY A 170 17.16 9.20 -1.80
N ALA A 171 16.58 8.00 -1.66
CA ALA A 171 15.65 7.46 -2.64
C ALA A 171 14.40 8.33 -2.76
N LEU A 172 13.86 8.45 -3.97
CA LEU A 172 12.52 9.03 -4.17
C LEU A 172 11.50 8.10 -3.51
N THR A 173 10.77 8.63 -2.53
CA THR A 173 9.76 7.87 -1.80
C THR A 173 8.36 8.33 -2.15
N ILE A 174 7.47 7.38 -2.47
CA ILE A 174 6.09 7.61 -2.87
C ILE A 174 5.20 6.79 -1.94
N ALA A 175 4.17 7.40 -1.35
CA ALA A 175 3.18 6.69 -0.57
C ALA A 175 1.84 6.62 -1.31
N ILE A 176 1.16 5.48 -1.23
CA ILE A 176 -0.21 5.30 -1.74
C ILE A 176 -1.08 4.82 -0.58
N ALA A 177 -2.16 5.56 -0.29
CA ALA A 177 -3.05 5.25 0.82
C ALA A 177 -4.51 5.59 0.48
N ASN A 178 -5.46 4.93 1.19
CA ASN A 178 -6.89 5.14 1.01
C ASN A 178 -7.53 5.94 2.16
N ASN A 179 -6.74 6.40 3.13
CA ASN A 179 -7.22 7.24 4.22
C ASN A 179 -6.54 8.60 4.20
N LYS A 180 -7.33 9.65 4.39
CA LYS A 180 -6.84 11.02 4.51
C LYS A 180 -5.98 11.18 5.77
N GLY A 181 -4.85 11.87 5.65
CA GLY A 181 -3.93 12.06 6.78
C GLY A 181 -3.21 10.77 7.19
N ALA A 182 -3.06 9.82 6.28
CA ALA A 182 -2.31 8.59 6.50
C ALA A 182 -0.86 8.89 6.91
N PRO A 183 -0.31 8.32 8.00
CA PRO A 183 1.05 8.58 8.45
C PRO A 183 2.12 8.35 7.37
N ILE A 184 1.95 7.34 6.50
CA ILE A 184 2.91 7.09 5.42
C ILE A 184 3.02 8.26 4.43
N ALA A 185 1.99 9.10 4.30
CA ALA A 185 2.00 10.26 3.42
C ALA A 185 3.00 11.34 3.90
N GLU A 186 3.19 11.48 5.21
CA GLU A 186 4.17 12.40 5.79
C GLU A 186 5.60 11.87 5.75
N LEU A 187 5.74 10.54 5.73
CA LEU A 187 7.04 9.86 5.68
C LEU A 187 7.63 9.85 4.28
N ALA A 188 6.80 9.84 3.25
CA ALA A 188 7.22 9.88 1.85
C ALA A 188 7.52 11.32 1.38
N GLU A 189 8.26 11.44 0.28
CA GLU A 189 8.50 12.73 -0.39
C GLU A 189 7.24 13.23 -1.12
N THR A 190 6.48 12.29 -1.68
CA THR A 190 5.17 12.57 -2.31
C THR A 190 4.20 11.43 -2.08
N HIS A 191 2.90 11.70 -2.26
CA HIS A 191 1.88 10.70 -2.00
C HIS A 191 0.68 10.80 -2.94
N ILE A 192 -0.04 9.70 -3.07
CA ILE A 192 -1.32 9.57 -3.75
C ILE A 192 -2.36 9.17 -2.70
N PHE A 193 -3.43 9.94 -2.59
CA PHE A 193 -4.56 9.62 -1.73
C PHE A 193 -5.74 9.16 -2.59
N LEU A 194 -6.13 7.90 -2.46
CA LEU A 194 -7.24 7.29 -3.19
C LEU A 194 -8.43 7.14 -2.24
N GLU A 195 -9.34 8.09 -2.25
CA GLU A 195 -10.50 8.10 -1.36
C GLU A 195 -11.51 7.03 -1.75
N THR A 196 -11.41 5.86 -1.12
CA THR A 196 -12.36 4.77 -1.29
C THR A 196 -13.34 4.71 -0.11
N PRO A 197 -14.63 4.36 -0.36
CA PRO A 197 -15.58 4.14 0.72
C PRO A 197 -15.21 2.89 1.54
N PRO A 198 -15.83 2.71 2.73
CA PRO A 198 -15.68 1.49 3.53
C PRO A 198 -15.99 0.23 2.71
N GLU A 199 -15.22 -0.82 2.92
CA GLU A 199 -15.43 -2.10 2.22
C GLU A 199 -16.85 -2.67 2.45
N PRO A 200 -17.50 -3.27 1.44
CA PRO A 200 -18.80 -3.92 1.62
C PRO A 200 -18.75 -5.11 2.58
N ILE A 201 -17.61 -5.77 2.65
CA ILE A 201 -17.34 -6.86 3.58
C ILE A 201 -16.27 -6.36 4.55
N GLY A 202 -16.68 -6.01 5.77
CA GLY A 202 -15.81 -5.44 6.78
C GLY A 202 -14.71 -6.39 7.25
N GLY A 203 -13.65 -5.83 7.84
CA GLY A 203 -12.53 -6.55 8.42
C GLY A 203 -11.39 -6.86 7.45
N SER A 204 -11.46 -6.42 6.19
CA SER A 204 -10.33 -6.54 5.26
C SER A 204 -10.48 -5.62 4.06
N THR A 205 -9.45 -4.83 3.79
CA THR A 205 -9.37 -3.89 2.66
C THR A 205 -8.81 -4.59 1.42
N ARG A 206 -9.65 -5.38 0.73
CA ARG A 206 -9.23 -6.22 -0.40
C ARG A 206 -9.88 -5.89 -1.72
N MET A 207 -11.08 -5.33 -1.70
CA MET A 207 -11.88 -5.12 -2.92
C MET A 207 -11.61 -3.74 -3.51
N GLY A 208 -12.15 -2.69 -2.90
CA GLY A 208 -12.03 -1.33 -3.41
C GLY A 208 -10.66 -0.72 -3.15
N ALA A 209 -10.27 -0.64 -1.88
CA ALA A 209 -8.97 -0.07 -1.49
C ALA A 209 -7.78 -0.92 -1.94
N GLY A 210 -7.95 -2.25 -2.05
CA GLY A 210 -6.89 -3.13 -2.54
C GLY A 210 -6.67 -3.07 -4.06
N THR A 211 -7.65 -2.59 -4.83
CA THR A 211 -7.60 -2.56 -6.31
C THR A 211 -7.56 -1.17 -6.90
N SER A 212 -7.78 -0.12 -6.11
CA SER A 212 -7.57 1.28 -6.52
C SER A 212 -6.09 1.62 -6.54
#